data_e505ebb00c13e80baa5bf78592150b83
#
_entry.id   e505ebb00c13e80baa5bf78592150b83
#
_cell.length_a   1.000
_cell.length_b   1.000
_cell.length_c   1.000
_cell.angle_alpha   90.00
_cell.angle_beta   90.00
_cell.angle_gamma   90.00
#
_symmetry.space_group_name_H-M   'P 1'
#
loop_
_entity.id
_entity.type
_entity.pdbx_description
1 polymer ?
#
loop_
_entity_poly.entity_id
_entity_poly.type
_entity_poly.pdbx_seq_one_letter_code
_entity_poly.pdbx_strand_id
1 'polypeptide(L)'
;MPESGSCWPRTANAIPGIKPETHRVQDRDYAPSRPKLSTLSPGRLVGRDPHSDKGFTGFSFVRILAGERRLLDIKENIRSGGGVLGIELGSTRIKAVFIGPDHMPVASGGHEWENTLKDGFWTYSLEEIWAGIRSSFSALQADVEAKHGVRIERVRAMGVSGMMHGYMVFDAGGNQLVPFRTWRNNLQAEASEKLAQVFDYPIPQRWSIAHLYQAILNGEDHVRKIAHMTTLAGYVHWKLTGQRVLGIGEASGMFPMDIGKGDFHAALMSRFDDLVRDAEPGWQLEEILPRILTAGERAGELTGEGAGLLDPTGCLKAGIPLCPPEGDAGTGMVATNSVEVSTGNVSAGTSVFAMLVLNKELSRVYHVIDLVTTPDGKLVGMVHSNNCTSDSNAWIQLFGQAAEAFGLKLSAPVLYDTLLELALQGDPDCGGLLSYGYISGEHITGFSEGRPLFVRSSQSRFTLANFMRAHLFSALCALRTGLNILMREEGIRVDELRGHGGFFKTPEVGRRIMAAATGIPVAILETSGEGGAWGIALLASYMVRENAGTSLPGFLKPIFAKSLGAALAPDPADAAGFERFFERYHKGLAVERAAVASLP
;
A
#
# COMPACT_ATOMS: atom_id res chain seq x y z
N MET A 1 -15.87 21.33 53.46
CA MET A 1 -15.45 22.74 53.58
C MET A 1 -13.95 22.79 53.83
N PRO A 2 -13.15 23.68 53.16
CA PRO A 2 -13.42 24.52 51.99
C PRO A 2 -12.56 24.06 50.78
N GLU A 3 -13.02 24.24 49.54
CA GLU A 3 -12.79 25.28 48.55
C GLU A 3 -11.34 25.81 48.39
N SER A 4 -10.71 25.54 47.24
CA SER A 4 -9.88 26.54 46.55
C SER A 4 -9.79 26.19 45.04
N GLY A 5 -10.49 27.02 44.25
CA GLY A 5 -10.33 27.05 42.81
C GLY A 5 -9.05 27.79 42.42
N SER A 6 -8.52 27.48 41.26
CA SER A 6 -7.61 28.37 40.56
C SER A 6 -7.94 28.38 39.07
N CYS A 7 -8.50 29.51 38.65
CA CYS A 7 -8.60 29.97 37.27
C CYS A 7 -7.22 30.14 36.62
N TRP A 8 -7.10 29.71 35.39
CA TRP A 8 -6.04 30.13 34.47
C TRP A 8 -6.59 31.21 33.54
N PRO A 9 -5.93 32.36 33.38
CA PRO A 9 -6.37 33.38 32.45
C PRO A 9 -5.91 33.10 31.02
N ARG A 10 -6.84 33.21 30.09
CA ARG A 10 -6.54 33.37 28.66
C ARG A 10 -5.89 34.73 28.44
N THR A 11 -4.70 34.78 27.88
CA THR A 11 -4.18 35.98 27.21
C THR A 11 -3.73 35.57 25.80
N ALA A 12 -4.55 35.99 24.85
CA ALA A 12 -4.18 36.09 23.46
C ALA A 12 -3.21 37.28 23.30
N ASN A 13 -1.99 37.02 22.83
CA ASN A 13 -1.17 38.10 22.27
C ASN A 13 -1.03 37.85 20.77
N ALA A 14 -1.72 38.66 20.00
CA ALA A 14 -1.57 38.82 18.58
C ALA A 14 -0.24 39.51 18.26
N ILE A 15 0.59 38.91 17.42
CA ILE A 15 1.72 39.59 16.79
C ILE A 15 1.22 40.16 15.46
N PRO A 16 1.36 41.48 15.20
CA PRO A 16 0.93 42.08 13.96
C PRO A 16 1.98 41.96 12.85
N GLY A 17 1.54 41.55 11.69
CA GLY A 17 2.10 41.98 10.41
C GLY A 17 3.05 41.02 9.70
N ILE A 18 2.54 39.95 9.07
CA ILE A 18 3.11 39.46 7.82
C ILE A 18 1.92 39.19 6.88
N LYS A 19 1.85 39.99 5.80
CA LYS A 19 0.92 39.74 4.69
C LYS A 19 1.46 38.58 3.87
N PRO A 20 0.61 37.63 3.40
CA PRO A 20 1.05 36.65 2.44
C PRO A 20 1.25 37.30 1.08
N GLU A 21 2.48 37.33 0.60
CA GLU A 21 2.76 37.62 -0.80
C GLU A 21 2.37 36.40 -1.64
N THR A 22 1.38 36.61 -2.48
CA THR A 22 0.99 35.70 -3.54
C THR A 22 2.05 35.78 -4.65
N HIS A 23 3.01 34.88 -4.64
CA HIS A 23 3.84 34.65 -5.83
C HIS A 23 3.04 33.86 -6.86
N ARG A 24 2.54 34.58 -7.87
CA ARG A 24 2.16 33.99 -9.16
C ARG A 24 3.40 33.33 -9.77
N VAL A 25 3.43 32.02 -9.77
CA VAL A 25 4.36 31.27 -10.61
C VAL A 25 3.89 31.45 -12.06
N GLN A 26 4.72 32.12 -12.86
CA GLN A 26 4.54 32.19 -14.31
C GLN A 26 4.84 30.80 -14.88
N ASP A 27 3.82 30.19 -15.48
CA ASP A 27 3.95 29.05 -16.38
C ASP A 27 4.96 29.36 -17.47
N ARG A 28 6.09 28.70 -17.45
CA ARG A 28 6.97 28.59 -18.62
C ARG A 28 6.66 27.26 -19.29
N ASP A 29 5.97 27.37 -20.40
CA ASP A 29 5.72 26.33 -21.38
C ASP A 29 7.02 25.58 -21.72
N TYR A 30 7.12 24.32 -21.33
CA TYR A 30 8.06 23.36 -21.88
C TYR A 30 7.29 22.46 -22.86
N ALA A 31 7.17 22.93 -24.11
CA ALA A 31 6.72 22.08 -25.20
C ALA A 31 7.92 21.22 -25.68
N PRO A 32 7.75 19.88 -25.79
CA PRO A 32 8.77 19.07 -26.44
C PRO A 32 8.79 19.36 -27.94
N SER A 33 9.93 19.75 -28.47
CA SER A 33 10.20 20.00 -29.87
C SER A 33 9.95 18.73 -30.71
N ARG A 34 8.89 18.72 -31.51
CA ARG A 34 8.69 17.74 -32.58
C ARG A 34 9.77 17.91 -33.66
N PRO A 35 10.40 16.84 -34.16
CA PRO A 35 11.23 16.93 -35.33
C PRO A 35 10.37 17.21 -36.58
N LYS A 36 10.70 18.27 -37.30
CA LYS A 36 10.09 18.61 -38.59
C LYS A 36 10.44 17.54 -39.63
N LEU A 37 9.43 16.86 -40.16
CA LEU A 37 9.58 16.12 -41.42
C LEU A 37 9.87 17.11 -42.55
N SER A 38 11.09 17.11 -43.08
CA SER A 38 11.43 17.76 -44.32
C SER A 38 11.03 16.86 -45.50
N THR A 39 10.20 17.38 -46.35
CA THR A 39 9.84 16.86 -47.66
C THR A 39 11.08 16.67 -48.54
N LEU A 40 11.39 15.43 -48.91
CA LEU A 40 12.38 15.11 -49.94
C LEU A 40 11.71 15.00 -51.28
N SER A 41 12.08 15.92 -52.20
CA SER A 41 11.80 15.82 -53.64
C SER A 41 12.73 14.81 -54.33
N PRO A 42 12.30 14.15 -55.40
CA PRO A 42 13.11 13.11 -56.06
C PRO A 42 14.14 13.73 -57.03
N GLY A 43 15.43 13.44 -56.79
CA GLY A 43 16.53 13.91 -57.62
C GLY A 43 17.67 12.91 -57.74
N ARG A 44 17.69 12.26 -58.95
CA ARG A 44 18.83 11.67 -59.70
C ARG A 44 19.80 10.69 -59.02
N LEU A 45 19.73 9.47 -59.51
CA LEU A 45 20.77 8.42 -59.53
C LEU A 45 22.10 8.91 -60.10
N VAL A 46 23.20 8.77 -59.36
CA VAL A 46 24.56 8.61 -59.94
C VAL A 46 25.44 7.83 -58.94
N GLY A 47 26.09 6.76 -59.41
CA GLY A 47 27.35 6.21 -58.86
C GLY A 47 27.24 5.10 -57.83
N ARG A 48 27.31 3.82 -58.25
CA ARG A 48 27.63 2.67 -57.42
C ARG A 48 29.09 2.69 -57.04
N ASP A 49 29.36 2.51 -55.74
CA ASP A 49 30.65 2.04 -55.23
C ASP A 49 30.46 0.70 -54.46
N PRO A 50 31.11 -0.38 -54.82
CA PRO A 50 30.79 -1.74 -54.35
C PRO A 50 31.69 -2.24 -53.21
N HIS A 51 31.86 -1.54 -52.09
CA HIS A 51 32.50 -2.10 -50.90
C HIS A 51 32.14 -1.32 -49.63
N SER A 52 30.94 -1.58 -49.09
CA SER A 52 30.70 -1.49 -47.62
C SER A 52 29.35 -2.10 -47.24
N ASP A 53 29.28 -3.41 -47.31
CA ASP A 53 28.22 -4.20 -46.69
C ASP A 53 28.54 -4.36 -45.20
N LYS A 54 28.03 -3.50 -44.35
CA LYS A 54 27.88 -3.76 -42.92
C LYS A 54 26.39 -3.70 -42.59
N GLY A 55 25.87 -4.88 -42.31
CA GLY A 55 24.47 -5.20 -42.04
C GLY A 55 23.78 -4.28 -41.03
N PHE A 56 22.84 -3.50 -41.55
CA PHE A 56 22.00 -2.62 -40.76
C PHE A 56 20.54 -2.62 -41.29
N THR A 57 19.89 -3.75 -41.53
CA THR A 57 18.52 -3.73 -42.06
C THR A 57 17.59 -4.85 -41.58
N GLY A 58 18.07 -5.91 -40.99
CA GLY A 58 17.19 -7.02 -40.56
C GLY A 58 16.55 -6.80 -39.18
N PHE A 59 17.31 -6.36 -38.20
CA PHE A 59 16.87 -6.28 -36.81
C PHE A 59 15.89 -5.11 -36.48
N SER A 60 16.02 -3.97 -37.16
CA SER A 60 15.10 -2.84 -36.98
C SER A 60 13.73 -3.08 -37.60
N PHE A 61 13.66 -3.71 -38.76
CA PHE A 61 12.39 -3.96 -39.47
C PHE A 61 11.54 -5.03 -38.74
N VAL A 62 12.17 -6.09 -38.22
CA VAL A 62 11.49 -7.13 -37.45
C VAL A 62 10.93 -6.57 -36.12
N ARG A 63 11.64 -5.66 -35.46
CA ARG A 63 11.16 -5.00 -34.23
C ARG A 63 10.00 -4.05 -34.51
N ILE A 64 10.02 -3.31 -35.60
CA ILE A 64 8.93 -2.40 -36.00
C ILE A 64 7.66 -3.21 -36.33
N LEU A 65 7.77 -4.26 -37.14
CA LEU A 65 6.65 -5.14 -37.48
C LEU A 65 6.08 -5.88 -36.27
N ALA A 66 6.92 -6.32 -35.33
CA ALA A 66 6.49 -6.94 -34.09
C ALA A 66 5.77 -5.92 -33.16
N GLY A 67 6.24 -4.68 -33.12
CA GLY A 67 5.59 -3.59 -32.39
C GLY A 67 4.23 -3.20 -32.96
N GLU A 68 4.13 -3.06 -34.29
CA GLU A 68 2.87 -2.77 -35.00
C GLU A 68 1.85 -3.90 -34.83
N ARG A 69 2.29 -5.17 -34.93
CA ARG A 69 1.43 -6.33 -34.71
C ARG A 69 0.89 -6.37 -33.27
N ARG A 70 1.74 -6.12 -32.28
CA ARG A 70 1.33 -6.04 -30.87
C ARG A 70 0.31 -4.93 -30.61
N LEU A 71 0.47 -3.76 -31.24
CA LEU A 71 -0.49 -2.64 -31.15
C LEU A 71 -1.84 -3.00 -31.76
N LEU A 72 -1.86 -3.69 -32.91
CA LEU A 72 -3.09 -4.17 -33.55
C LEU A 72 -3.78 -5.23 -32.69
N ASP A 73 -3.03 -6.16 -32.13
CA ASP A 73 -3.55 -7.21 -31.24
C ASP A 73 -4.17 -6.61 -29.95
N ILE A 74 -3.56 -5.57 -29.37
CA ILE A 74 -4.11 -4.87 -28.20
C ILE A 74 -5.36 -4.09 -28.56
N LYS A 75 -5.37 -3.38 -29.68
CA LYS A 75 -6.53 -2.62 -30.17
C LYS A 75 -7.75 -3.52 -30.38
N GLU A 76 -7.54 -4.69 -30.98
CA GLU A 76 -8.61 -5.67 -31.21
C GLU A 76 -9.06 -6.30 -29.87
N ASN A 77 -8.15 -6.57 -28.96
CA ASN A 77 -8.48 -7.04 -27.62
C ASN A 77 -9.36 -6.03 -26.86
N ILE A 78 -9.08 -4.72 -26.94
CA ILE A 78 -9.92 -3.68 -26.33
C ILE A 78 -11.31 -3.68 -26.97
N ARG A 79 -11.40 -3.72 -28.33
CA ARG A 79 -12.68 -3.70 -29.06
C ARG A 79 -13.55 -4.91 -28.77
N SER A 80 -12.94 -6.10 -28.64
CA SER A 80 -13.65 -7.34 -28.31
C SER A 80 -14.02 -7.45 -26.82
N GLY A 81 -13.58 -6.52 -25.97
CA GLY A 81 -13.79 -6.59 -24.53
C GLY A 81 -12.94 -7.66 -23.83
N GLY A 82 -11.78 -8.01 -24.43
CA GLY A 82 -10.92 -9.09 -23.92
C GLY A 82 -10.03 -8.72 -22.72
N GLY A 83 -9.80 -7.43 -22.46
CA GLY A 83 -8.98 -6.96 -21.34
C GLY A 83 -9.70 -6.95 -20.00
N VAL A 84 -8.98 -6.65 -18.93
CA VAL A 84 -9.49 -6.63 -17.55
C VAL A 84 -9.22 -5.29 -16.88
N LEU A 85 -10.15 -4.80 -16.07
CA LEU A 85 -10.09 -3.51 -15.39
C LEU A 85 -9.91 -3.71 -13.88
N GLY A 86 -8.93 -3.03 -13.29
CA GLY A 86 -8.77 -2.91 -11.84
C GLY A 86 -8.90 -1.46 -11.41
N ILE A 87 -9.61 -1.21 -10.32
CA ILE A 87 -9.74 0.11 -9.69
C ILE A 87 -9.30 -0.01 -8.25
N GLU A 88 -8.37 0.85 -7.83
CA GLU A 88 -7.87 0.93 -6.46
C GLU A 88 -8.14 2.31 -5.86
N LEU A 89 -8.71 2.32 -4.66
CA LEU A 89 -8.91 3.52 -3.85
C LEU A 89 -7.85 3.56 -2.73
N GLY A 90 -6.63 3.99 -3.07
CA GLY A 90 -5.55 4.18 -2.10
C GLY A 90 -5.71 5.48 -1.31
N SER A 91 -4.96 5.65 -0.22
CA SER A 91 -5.10 6.77 0.72
C SER A 91 -4.79 8.16 0.14
N THR A 92 -3.99 8.24 -0.93
CA THR A 92 -3.61 9.53 -1.56
C THR A 92 -3.96 9.58 -3.03
N ARG A 93 -4.37 8.45 -3.61
CA ARG A 93 -4.65 8.36 -5.04
C ARG A 93 -5.63 7.25 -5.34
N ILE A 94 -6.62 7.55 -6.19
CA ILE A 94 -7.46 6.54 -6.85
C ILE A 94 -6.82 6.22 -8.20
N LYS A 95 -6.71 4.93 -8.54
CA LYS A 95 -6.06 4.46 -9.76
C LYS A 95 -6.95 3.46 -10.49
N ALA A 96 -7.03 3.59 -11.81
CA ALA A 96 -7.65 2.63 -12.70
C ALA A 96 -6.59 2.07 -13.65
N VAL A 97 -6.53 0.74 -13.80
CA VAL A 97 -5.57 0.06 -14.67
C VAL A 97 -6.31 -0.92 -15.58
N PHE A 98 -6.01 -0.86 -16.86
CA PHE A 98 -6.47 -1.83 -17.86
C PHE A 98 -5.31 -2.76 -18.23
N ILE A 99 -5.50 -4.07 -18.09
CA ILE A 99 -4.52 -5.09 -18.46
C ILE A 99 -4.94 -5.86 -19.71
N GLY A 100 -3.94 -6.22 -20.51
CA GLY A 100 -4.10 -7.01 -21.72
C GLY A 100 -4.12 -8.52 -21.49
N PRO A 101 -4.11 -9.31 -22.58
CA PRO A 101 -4.14 -10.77 -22.51
C PRO A 101 -2.86 -11.37 -21.92
N ASP A 102 -1.75 -10.64 -21.89
CA ASP A 102 -0.50 -10.99 -21.24
C ASP A 102 -0.48 -10.62 -19.74
N HIS A 103 -1.61 -10.15 -19.21
CA HIS A 103 -1.82 -9.66 -17.85
C HIS A 103 -0.98 -8.42 -17.47
N MET A 104 -0.33 -7.79 -18.45
CA MET A 104 0.47 -6.59 -18.21
C MET A 104 -0.37 -5.32 -18.39
N PRO A 105 -0.05 -4.24 -17.67
CA PRO A 105 -0.69 -2.94 -17.83
C PRO A 105 -0.54 -2.41 -19.28
N VAL A 106 -1.65 -2.03 -19.87
CA VAL A 106 -1.75 -1.43 -21.22
C VAL A 106 -1.97 0.06 -21.10
N ALA A 107 -2.83 0.46 -20.18
CA ALA A 107 -3.16 1.84 -19.90
C ALA A 107 -3.53 2.03 -18.44
N SER A 108 -3.39 3.27 -17.96
CA SER A 108 -3.77 3.63 -16.59
C SER A 108 -4.32 5.05 -16.52
N GLY A 109 -5.12 5.30 -15.47
CA GLY A 109 -5.61 6.62 -15.12
C GLY A 109 -5.57 6.81 -13.61
N GLY A 110 -5.47 8.06 -13.16
CA GLY A 110 -5.38 8.33 -11.74
C GLY A 110 -6.05 9.64 -11.35
N HIS A 111 -6.41 9.73 -10.07
CA HIS A 111 -6.94 10.90 -9.42
C HIS A 111 -6.29 11.05 -8.05
N GLU A 112 -5.67 12.17 -7.78
CA GLU A 112 -5.10 12.48 -6.47
C GLU A 112 -6.19 13.04 -5.56
N TRP A 113 -6.23 12.58 -4.33
CA TRP A 113 -7.17 13.01 -3.29
C TRP A 113 -6.53 12.94 -1.91
N GLU A 114 -7.14 13.58 -0.93
CA GLU A 114 -6.65 13.57 0.46
C GLU A 114 -7.82 13.39 1.42
N ASN A 115 -7.58 12.70 2.54
CA ASN A 115 -8.57 12.65 3.61
C ASN A 115 -8.64 13.98 4.36
N THR A 116 -9.83 14.33 4.80
CA THR A 116 -10.11 15.54 5.57
C THR A 116 -10.44 15.19 7.02
N LEU A 117 -10.06 16.08 7.95
CA LEU A 117 -10.48 15.95 9.34
C LEU A 117 -11.80 16.70 9.52
N LYS A 118 -12.87 15.94 9.77
CA LYS A 118 -14.22 16.49 10.00
C LYS A 118 -14.78 15.93 11.30
N ASP A 119 -15.24 16.81 12.18
CA ASP A 119 -15.83 16.45 13.48
C ASP A 119 -14.96 15.50 14.32
N GLY A 120 -13.64 15.64 14.21
CA GLY A 120 -12.66 14.82 14.91
C GLY A 120 -12.31 13.50 14.21
N PHE A 121 -12.87 13.20 13.03
CA PHE A 121 -12.61 11.99 12.27
C PHE A 121 -11.95 12.27 10.92
N TRP A 122 -10.92 11.51 10.60
CA TRP A 122 -10.36 11.46 9.25
C TRP A 122 -11.32 10.71 8.32
N THR A 123 -11.76 11.38 7.26
CA THR A 123 -12.82 10.91 6.37
C THR A 123 -12.60 11.29 4.90
N TYR A 124 -13.35 10.64 4.02
CA TYR A 124 -13.65 11.04 2.64
C TYR A 124 -15.17 11.07 2.49
N SER A 125 -15.71 12.07 1.81
CA SER A 125 -17.14 12.10 1.50
C SER A 125 -17.50 11.11 0.38
N LEU A 126 -18.77 10.70 0.31
CA LEU A 126 -19.25 9.83 -0.79
C LEU A 126 -19.13 10.52 -2.15
N GLU A 127 -19.31 11.84 -2.19
CA GLU A 127 -19.13 12.64 -3.41
C GLU A 127 -17.69 12.61 -3.91
N GLU A 128 -16.71 12.78 -3.01
CA GLU A 128 -15.28 12.72 -3.35
C GLU A 128 -14.89 11.32 -3.84
N ILE A 129 -15.39 10.26 -3.20
CA ILE A 129 -15.16 8.86 -3.63
C ILE A 129 -15.60 8.69 -5.09
N TRP A 130 -16.85 9.05 -5.41
CA TRP A 130 -17.37 8.87 -6.78
C TRP A 130 -16.78 9.85 -7.79
N ALA A 131 -16.46 11.07 -7.41
CA ALA A 131 -15.76 12.02 -8.26
C ALA A 131 -14.37 11.50 -8.64
N GLY A 132 -13.63 10.96 -7.66
CA GLY A 132 -12.30 10.40 -7.88
C GLY A 132 -12.32 9.13 -8.75
N ILE A 133 -13.28 8.23 -8.53
CA ILE A 133 -13.46 7.02 -9.37
C ILE A 133 -13.73 7.41 -10.82
N ARG A 134 -14.70 8.31 -11.06
CA ARG A 134 -15.02 8.81 -12.40
C ARG A 134 -13.83 9.50 -13.06
N SER A 135 -13.11 10.32 -12.33
CA SER A 135 -11.91 11.01 -12.82
C SER A 135 -10.82 10.03 -13.23
N SER A 136 -10.52 9.02 -12.39
CA SER A 136 -9.50 8.00 -12.69
C SER A 136 -9.89 7.13 -13.90
N PHE A 137 -11.17 6.74 -14.03
CA PHE A 137 -11.66 5.98 -15.17
C PHE A 137 -11.64 6.83 -16.46
N SER A 138 -12.05 8.10 -16.39
CA SER A 138 -11.98 9.01 -17.54
C SER A 138 -10.54 9.23 -18.01
N ALA A 139 -9.59 9.37 -17.08
CA ALA A 139 -8.16 9.47 -17.40
C ALA A 139 -7.64 8.17 -18.07
N LEU A 140 -8.07 7.00 -17.59
CA LEU A 140 -7.78 5.72 -18.23
C LEU A 140 -8.34 5.66 -19.66
N GLN A 141 -9.59 6.06 -19.87
CA GLN A 141 -10.20 6.11 -21.20
C GLN A 141 -9.41 7.01 -22.17
N ALA A 142 -8.96 8.18 -21.68
CA ALA A 142 -8.14 9.10 -22.47
C ALA A 142 -6.77 8.50 -22.81
N ASP A 143 -6.13 7.79 -21.89
CA ASP A 143 -4.86 7.10 -22.11
C ASP A 143 -5.00 5.97 -23.15
N VAL A 144 -6.09 5.18 -23.07
CA VAL A 144 -6.42 4.14 -24.07
C VAL A 144 -6.65 4.75 -25.44
N GLU A 145 -7.44 5.84 -25.52
CA GLU A 145 -7.73 6.51 -26.78
C GLU A 145 -6.47 7.11 -27.40
N ALA A 146 -5.60 7.73 -26.60
CA ALA A 146 -4.34 8.30 -27.07
C ALA A 146 -3.36 7.23 -27.58
N LYS A 147 -3.27 6.08 -26.93
CA LYS A 147 -2.33 5.00 -27.28
C LYS A 147 -2.84 4.10 -28.41
N HIS A 148 -4.16 3.83 -28.45
CA HIS A 148 -4.73 2.78 -29.31
C HIS A 148 -5.84 3.26 -30.24
N GLY A 149 -6.33 4.51 -30.09
CA GLY A 149 -7.38 5.08 -30.94
C GLY A 149 -8.73 4.36 -30.83
N VAL A 150 -9.05 3.85 -29.63
CA VAL A 150 -10.30 3.15 -29.28
C VAL A 150 -10.70 3.49 -27.85
N ARG A 151 -11.96 3.24 -27.50
CA ARG A 151 -12.47 3.39 -26.12
C ARG A 151 -12.85 2.04 -25.55
N ILE A 152 -12.82 1.91 -24.22
CA ILE A 152 -13.27 0.73 -23.49
C ILE A 152 -14.80 0.82 -23.38
N GLU A 153 -15.51 -0.08 -24.04
CA GLU A 153 -16.96 -0.23 -23.92
C GLU A 153 -17.33 -1.45 -23.07
N ARG A 154 -16.49 -2.48 -23.12
CA ARG A 154 -16.61 -3.72 -22.35
C ARG A 154 -15.23 -4.20 -21.91
N VAL A 155 -15.22 -4.96 -20.81
CA VAL A 155 -14.05 -5.72 -20.36
C VAL A 155 -14.49 -7.13 -20.00
N ARG A 156 -13.56 -8.08 -20.03
CA ARG A 156 -13.79 -9.49 -19.69
C ARG A 156 -14.17 -9.67 -18.21
N ALA A 157 -13.57 -8.88 -17.34
CA ALA A 157 -13.85 -8.83 -15.91
C ALA A 157 -13.34 -7.52 -15.31
N MET A 158 -13.80 -7.17 -14.13
CA MET A 158 -13.24 -6.06 -13.35
C MET A 158 -13.22 -6.35 -11.86
N GLY A 159 -12.46 -5.55 -11.11
CA GLY A 159 -12.39 -5.63 -9.67
C GLY A 159 -12.15 -4.27 -9.02
N VAL A 160 -12.50 -4.18 -7.74
CA VAL A 160 -12.33 -2.99 -6.90
C VAL A 160 -11.44 -3.36 -5.71
N SER A 161 -10.41 -2.55 -5.49
CA SER A 161 -9.56 -2.58 -4.29
C SER A 161 -9.67 -1.26 -3.55
N GLY A 162 -9.48 -1.25 -2.26
CA GLY A 162 -9.47 -0.03 -1.46
C GLY A 162 -8.56 -0.13 -0.26
N MET A 163 -8.27 1.02 0.36
CA MET A 163 -7.59 1.02 1.65
C MET A 163 -8.36 0.13 2.64
N MET A 164 -7.65 -0.78 3.28
CA MET A 164 -8.22 -1.72 4.24
C MET A 164 -8.78 -1.01 5.47
N HIS A 165 -9.63 -1.74 6.20
CA HIS A 165 -10.18 -1.31 7.48
C HIS A 165 -11.18 -0.15 7.38
N GLY A 166 -11.40 0.54 8.50
CA GLY A 166 -12.32 1.66 8.58
C GLY A 166 -13.76 1.23 8.85
N TYR A 167 -14.66 2.21 8.90
CA TYR A 167 -16.02 2.01 9.36
C TYR A 167 -17.00 2.77 8.47
N MET A 168 -17.75 2.02 7.67
CA MET A 168 -18.84 2.52 6.83
C MET A 168 -20.12 1.78 7.20
N VAL A 169 -21.12 2.47 7.70
CA VAL A 169 -22.38 1.89 8.16
C VAL A 169 -23.57 2.57 7.51
N PHE A 170 -24.56 1.75 7.20
CA PHE A 170 -25.74 2.12 6.43
C PHE A 170 -27.00 1.62 7.10
N ASP A 171 -28.10 2.36 6.96
CA ASP A 171 -29.45 1.95 7.36
C ASP A 171 -30.05 0.94 6.37
N ALA A 172 -31.27 0.48 6.65
CA ALA A 172 -32.02 -0.45 5.80
C ALA A 172 -32.34 0.13 4.40
N GLY A 173 -32.41 1.47 4.29
CA GLY A 173 -32.59 2.19 3.01
C GLY A 173 -31.28 2.38 2.22
N GLY A 174 -30.14 2.00 2.79
CA GLY A 174 -28.83 2.15 2.18
C GLY A 174 -28.27 3.57 2.29
N ASN A 175 -28.78 4.39 3.23
CA ASN A 175 -28.25 5.70 3.53
C ASN A 175 -27.08 5.57 4.52
N GLN A 176 -26.00 6.30 4.30
CA GLN A 176 -24.87 6.36 5.22
C GLN A 176 -25.29 7.01 6.55
N LEU A 177 -25.00 6.35 7.67
CA LEU A 177 -25.44 6.79 8.99
C LEU A 177 -24.49 7.81 9.63
N VAL A 178 -23.19 7.65 9.42
CA VAL A 178 -22.13 8.56 9.89
C VAL A 178 -21.06 8.71 8.81
N PRO A 179 -20.25 9.79 8.82
CA PRO A 179 -19.12 9.92 7.91
C PRO A 179 -18.20 8.69 7.95
N PHE A 180 -17.61 8.34 6.82
CA PHE A 180 -16.64 7.25 6.75
C PHE A 180 -15.47 7.49 7.71
N ARG A 181 -15.25 6.61 8.68
CA ARG A 181 -14.10 6.65 9.59
C ARG A 181 -12.99 5.79 9.00
N THR A 182 -11.91 6.40 8.50
CA THR A 182 -10.82 5.71 7.82
C THR A 182 -9.91 4.98 8.81
N TRP A 183 -9.02 4.12 8.30
CA TRP A 183 -7.98 3.43 9.07
C TRP A 183 -7.06 4.36 9.88
N ARG A 184 -7.02 5.66 9.53
CA ARG A 184 -6.18 6.67 10.16
C ARG A 184 -6.70 7.12 11.54
N ASN A 185 -7.93 6.80 11.88
CA ASN A 185 -8.51 7.16 13.16
C ASN A 185 -8.03 6.22 14.28
N ASN A 186 -7.47 6.78 15.35
CA ASN A 186 -6.89 6.07 16.50
C ASN A 186 -7.65 6.37 17.80
N LEU A 187 -8.99 6.47 17.73
CA LEU A 187 -9.86 6.81 18.87
C LEU A 187 -10.46 5.56 19.53
N GLN A 188 -10.04 4.37 19.15
CA GLN A 188 -10.65 3.09 19.51
C GLN A 188 -9.78 2.27 20.50
N ALA A 189 -8.93 2.94 21.28
CA ALA A 189 -7.99 2.26 22.19
C ALA A 189 -8.72 1.38 23.22
N GLU A 190 -9.77 1.92 23.87
CA GLU A 190 -10.58 1.20 24.84
C GLU A 190 -11.30 -0.01 24.23
N ALA A 191 -11.93 0.18 23.08
CA ALA A 191 -12.61 -0.88 22.35
C ALA A 191 -11.63 -1.98 21.91
N SER A 192 -10.49 -1.59 21.35
CA SER A 192 -9.43 -2.49 20.88
C SER A 192 -8.90 -3.37 22.02
N GLU A 193 -8.57 -2.77 23.17
CA GLU A 193 -8.07 -3.50 24.35
C GLU A 193 -9.13 -4.48 24.89
N LYS A 194 -10.36 -4.02 25.06
CA LYS A 194 -11.46 -4.85 25.56
C LYS A 194 -11.77 -6.03 24.65
N LEU A 195 -11.86 -5.77 23.34
CA LEU A 195 -12.10 -6.84 22.35
C LEU A 195 -10.95 -7.84 22.30
N ALA A 196 -9.70 -7.38 22.37
CA ALA A 196 -8.55 -8.28 22.37
C ALA A 196 -8.57 -9.23 23.58
N GLN A 197 -8.99 -8.74 24.76
CA GLN A 197 -9.16 -9.56 25.97
C GLN A 197 -10.32 -10.57 25.83
N VAL A 198 -11.47 -10.13 25.32
CA VAL A 198 -12.67 -10.98 25.18
C VAL A 198 -12.47 -12.07 24.12
N PHE A 199 -11.78 -11.74 23.04
CA PHE A 199 -11.58 -12.66 21.92
C PHE A 199 -10.36 -13.55 22.08
N ASP A 200 -9.41 -13.16 22.95
CA ASP A 200 -8.06 -13.75 22.98
C ASP A 200 -7.44 -13.71 21.56
N TYR A 201 -7.54 -12.53 20.92
CA TYR A 201 -7.12 -12.28 19.55
C TYR A 201 -6.65 -10.83 19.38
N PRO A 202 -5.60 -10.53 18.57
CA PRO A 202 -5.17 -9.15 18.38
C PRO A 202 -6.22 -8.37 17.59
N ILE A 203 -6.72 -7.28 18.17
CA ILE A 203 -7.70 -6.38 17.52
C ILE A 203 -7.11 -4.98 17.42
N PRO A 204 -6.50 -4.61 16.27
CA PRO A 204 -5.99 -3.27 16.05
C PRO A 204 -7.10 -2.20 16.09
N GLN A 205 -6.78 -1.00 16.59
CA GLN A 205 -7.73 0.10 16.69
C GLN A 205 -8.40 0.48 15.35
N ARG A 206 -7.68 0.28 14.23
CA ARG A 206 -8.16 0.61 12.88
C ARG A 206 -9.17 -0.39 12.31
N TRP A 207 -9.37 -1.56 12.92
CA TRP A 207 -10.32 -2.57 12.45
C TRP A 207 -11.77 -2.11 12.60
N SER A 208 -12.64 -2.52 11.67
CA SER A 208 -14.05 -2.10 11.65
C SER A 208 -14.79 -2.46 12.93
N ILE A 209 -14.50 -3.62 13.51
CA ILE A 209 -15.12 -4.05 14.78
C ILE A 209 -14.71 -3.18 15.97
N ALA A 210 -13.48 -2.66 16.00
CA ALA A 210 -13.03 -1.74 17.04
C ALA A 210 -13.78 -0.40 16.94
N HIS A 211 -14.01 0.10 15.73
CA HIS A 211 -14.83 1.29 15.50
C HIS A 211 -16.28 1.08 15.92
N LEU A 212 -16.88 -0.06 15.56
CA LEU A 212 -18.24 -0.40 15.94
C LEU A 212 -18.39 -0.46 17.48
N TYR A 213 -17.49 -1.19 18.14
CA TYR A 213 -17.56 -1.32 19.58
C TYR A 213 -17.30 0.00 20.32
N GLN A 214 -16.39 0.84 19.80
CA GLN A 214 -16.19 2.18 20.37
C GLN A 214 -17.44 3.06 20.21
N ALA A 215 -18.15 2.96 19.09
CA ALA A 215 -19.41 3.67 18.88
C ALA A 215 -20.50 3.21 19.88
N ILE A 216 -20.52 1.91 20.21
CA ILE A 216 -21.41 1.35 21.25
C ILE A 216 -21.02 1.89 22.64
N LEU A 217 -19.74 1.87 23.00
CA LEU A 217 -19.24 2.41 24.28
C LEU A 217 -19.56 3.91 24.43
N ASN A 218 -19.48 4.66 23.36
CA ASN A 218 -19.82 6.08 23.31
C ASN A 218 -21.34 6.33 23.35
N GLY A 219 -22.19 5.31 23.21
CA GLY A 219 -23.65 5.46 23.13
C GLY A 219 -24.12 6.21 21.88
N GLU A 220 -23.44 6.05 20.74
CA GLU A 220 -23.75 6.79 19.51
C GLU A 220 -25.11 6.34 18.92
N ASP A 221 -26.03 7.27 18.68
CA ASP A 221 -27.43 7.03 18.26
C ASP A 221 -27.56 6.22 16.96
N HIS A 222 -26.58 6.27 16.08
CA HIS A 222 -26.63 5.57 14.81
C HIS A 222 -26.51 4.05 14.95
N VAL A 223 -25.94 3.54 16.05
CA VAL A 223 -25.69 2.09 16.27
C VAL A 223 -26.96 1.27 16.10
N ARG A 224 -28.08 1.72 16.65
CA ARG A 224 -29.37 1.02 16.56
C ARG A 224 -30.02 1.01 15.17
N LYS A 225 -29.49 1.81 14.25
CA LYS A 225 -30.01 1.94 12.88
C LYS A 225 -29.17 1.16 11.85
N ILE A 226 -28.07 0.55 12.28
CA ILE A 226 -27.18 -0.17 11.38
C ILE A 226 -27.91 -1.40 10.81
N ALA A 227 -27.98 -1.47 9.49
CA ALA A 227 -28.46 -2.63 8.76
C ALA A 227 -27.37 -3.23 7.85
N HIS A 228 -26.23 -2.52 7.69
CA HIS A 228 -25.10 -3.01 6.93
C HIS A 228 -23.83 -2.26 7.34
N MET A 229 -22.77 -3.01 7.63
CA MET A 229 -21.42 -2.50 7.86
C MET A 229 -20.48 -3.05 6.80
N THR A 230 -19.62 -2.19 6.25
CA THR A 230 -18.68 -2.58 5.20
C THR A 230 -17.44 -1.67 5.22
N THR A 231 -16.51 -1.93 4.30
CA THR A 231 -15.32 -1.11 4.04
C THR A 231 -15.50 -0.29 2.76
N LEU A 232 -14.50 0.52 2.42
CA LEU A 232 -14.54 1.34 1.20
C LEU A 232 -14.65 0.51 -0.08
N ALA A 233 -13.85 -0.55 -0.21
CA ALA A 233 -13.91 -1.46 -1.36
C ALA A 233 -15.28 -2.14 -1.47
N GLY A 234 -15.80 -2.63 -0.34
CA GLY A 234 -17.12 -3.24 -0.27
C GLY A 234 -18.26 -2.28 -0.61
N TYR A 235 -18.19 -1.03 -0.15
CA TYR A 235 -19.17 0.00 -0.50
C TYR A 235 -19.21 0.28 -2.01
N VAL A 236 -18.05 0.49 -2.62
CA VAL A 236 -17.97 0.75 -4.07
C VAL A 236 -18.47 -0.45 -4.85
N HIS A 237 -18.04 -1.66 -4.48
CA HIS A 237 -18.51 -2.91 -5.10
C HIS A 237 -20.03 -3.06 -5.00
N TRP A 238 -20.60 -2.85 -3.80
CA TRP A 238 -22.04 -2.90 -3.60
C TRP A 238 -22.80 -1.94 -4.51
N LYS A 239 -22.34 -0.70 -4.63
CA LYS A 239 -22.99 0.30 -5.51
C LYS A 239 -22.85 -0.05 -6.99
N LEU A 240 -21.78 -0.72 -7.41
CA LEU A 240 -21.59 -1.17 -8.80
C LEU A 240 -22.43 -2.40 -9.15
N THR A 241 -22.66 -3.32 -8.18
CA THR A 241 -23.22 -4.64 -8.44
C THR A 241 -24.57 -4.92 -7.75
N GLY A 242 -24.91 -4.15 -6.73
CA GLY A 242 -26.01 -4.46 -5.80
C GLY A 242 -25.68 -5.57 -4.78
N GLN A 243 -24.48 -6.17 -4.82
CA GLN A 243 -24.09 -7.29 -3.94
C GLN A 243 -23.32 -6.80 -2.71
N ARG A 244 -23.73 -7.19 -1.51
CA ARG A 244 -23.07 -6.88 -0.22
C ARG A 244 -22.11 -8.02 0.14
N VAL A 245 -20.94 -8.01 -0.47
CA VAL A 245 -19.90 -9.03 -0.31
C VAL A 245 -18.54 -8.40 -0.11
N LEU A 246 -17.61 -9.15 0.50
CA LEU A 246 -16.18 -8.80 0.58
C LEU A 246 -15.32 -10.00 0.18
N GLY A 247 -14.13 -9.72 -0.32
CA GLY A 247 -13.06 -10.69 -0.38
C GLY A 247 -12.53 -11.03 1.01
N ILE A 248 -12.08 -12.25 1.20
CA ILE A 248 -11.60 -12.75 2.49
C ILE A 248 -10.42 -11.93 3.01
N GLY A 249 -9.54 -11.43 2.10
CA GLY A 249 -8.42 -10.58 2.46
C GLY A 249 -8.87 -9.27 3.11
N GLU A 250 -9.84 -8.60 2.52
CA GLU A 250 -10.42 -7.36 3.07
C GLU A 250 -11.21 -7.61 4.35
N ALA A 251 -12.02 -8.68 4.37
CA ALA A 251 -12.85 -9.05 5.52
C ALA A 251 -12.00 -9.36 6.77
N SER A 252 -10.80 -9.92 6.59
CA SER A 252 -9.88 -10.20 7.69
C SER A 252 -9.40 -8.95 8.45
N GLY A 253 -9.55 -7.78 7.86
CA GLY A 253 -9.32 -6.48 8.50
C GLY A 253 -10.57 -5.86 9.15
N MET A 254 -11.72 -6.51 9.06
CA MET A 254 -12.95 -6.10 9.74
C MET A 254 -13.15 -6.84 11.05
N PHE A 255 -12.98 -8.16 11.03
CA PHE A 255 -13.24 -9.08 12.13
C PHE A 255 -12.37 -10.35 11.98
N PRO A 256 -12.05 -11.08 13.08
CA PRO A 256 -11.30 -12.32 13.04
C PRO A 256 -11.91 -13.38 12.12
N MET A 257 -11.06 -14.08 11.36
CA MET A 257 -11.47 -15.12 10.40
C MET A 257 -11.33 -16.53 10.97
N ASP A 258 -12.23 -17.42 10.62
CA ASP A 258 -12.06 -18.86 10.69
C ASP A 258 -11.46 -19.35 9.36
N ILE A 259 -10.14 -19.52 9.33
CA ILE A 259 -9.40 -19.89 8.12
C ILE A 259 -9.88 -21.22 7.55
N GLY A 260 -10.25 -22.17 8.42
CA GLY A 260 -10.74 -23.49 8.00
C GLY A 260 -12.07 -23.44 7.25
N LYS A 261 -12.90 -22.43 7.55
CA LYS A 261 -14.20 -22.22 6.90
C LYS A 261 -14.18 -21.16 5.80
N GLY A 262 -13.16 -20.29 5.80
CA GLY A 262 -13.11 -19.14 4.89
C GLY A 262 -14.18 -18.08 5.19
N ASP A 263 -14.56 -17.92 6.45
CA ASP A 263 -15.63 -17.03 6.90
C ASP A 263 -15.25 -16.38 8.24
N PHE A 264 -16.05 -15.42 8.70
CA PHE A 264 -15.90 -14.83 10.03
C PHE A 264 -15.97 -15.88 11.13
N HIS A 265 -15.21 -15.69 12.20
CA HIS A 265 -15.13 -16.63 13.31
C HIS A 265 -16.42 -16.64 14.15
N ALA A 266 -17.33 -17.56 13.90
CA ALA A 266 -18.68 -17.62 14.47
C ALA A 266 -18.69 -17.56 16.03
N ALA A 267 -17.76 -18.28 16.69
CA ALA A 267 -17.71 -18.24 18.15
C ALA A 267 -17.29 -16.86 18.69
N LEU A 268 -16.47 -16.10 17.97
CA LEU A 268 -16.09 -14.73 18.34
C LEU A 268 -17.23 -13.75 18.04
N MET A 269 -18.00 -13.95 16.97
CA MET A 269 -19.23 -13.18 16.73
C MET A 269 -20.23 -13.34 17.87
N SER A 270 -20.48 -14.59 18.33
CA SER A 270 -21.34 -14.84 19.48
C SER A 270 -20.83 -14.19 20.78
N ARG A 271 -19.49 -14.19 21.01
CA ARG A 271 -18.90 -13.48 22.15
C ARG A 271 -19.09 -11.97 22.05
N PHE A 272 -19.05 -11.41 20.84
CA PHE A 272 -19.33 -9.99 20.62
C PHE A 272 -20.79 -9.67 20.91
N ASP A 273 -21.74 -10.46 20.40
CA ASP A 273 -23.16 -10.28 20.65
C ASP A 273 -23.49 -10.35 22.15
N ASP A 274 -22.85 -11.30 22.87
CA ASP A 274 -22.97 -11.39 24.33
C ASP A 274 -22.39 -10.14 25.03
N LEU A 275 -21.27 -9.60 24.57
CA LEU A 275 -20.60 -8.43 25.13
C LEU A 275 -21.45 -7.16 24.99
N VAL A 276 -22.20 -7.03 23.89
CA VAL A 276 -22.98 -5.81 23.60
C VAL A 276 -24.48 -5.95 23.93
N ARG A 277 -24.90 -7.07 24.52
CA ARG A 277 -26.30 -7.38 24.82
C ARG A 277 -27.02 -6.27 25.61
N ASP A 278 -26.35 -5.73 26.63
CA ASP A 278 -26.92 -4.71 27.51
C ASP A 278 -27.07 -3.34 26.81
N ALA A 279 -26.38 -3.13 25.70
CA ALA A 279 -26.52 -1.92 24.88
C ALA A 279 -27.74 -1.98 23.94
N GLU A 280 -28.36 -3.16 23.79
CA GLU A 280 -29.54 -3.40 22.95
C GLU A 280 -29.39 -2.81 21.53
N PRO A 281 -28.40 -3.23 20.73
CA PRO A 281 -28.14 -2.65 19.41
C PRO A 281 -29.31 -2.88 18.43
N GLY A 282 -30.16 -3.93 18.66
CA GLY A 282 -31.30 -4.26 17.83
C GLY A 282 -30.99 -5.17 16.64
N TRP A 283 -29.74 -5.65 16.54
CA TRP A 283 -29.24 -6.56 15.50
C TRP A 283 -28.21 -7.54 16.12
N GLN A 284 -27.94 -8.63 15.43
CA GLN A 284 -26.79 -9.50 15.69
C GLN A 284 -25.67 -9.18 14.69
N LEU A 285 -24.41 -9.39 15.09
CA LEU A 285 -23.26 -9.01 14.27
C LEU A 285 -23.31 -9.64 12.87
N GLU A 286 -23.71 -10.91 12.76
CA GLU A 286 -23.84 -11.64 11.50
C GLU A 286 -24.82 -10.96 10.53
N GLU A 287 -25.87 -10.30 11.02
CA GLU A 287 -26.90 -9.66 10.19
C GLU A 287 -26.40 -8.41 9.47
N ILE A 288 -25.43 -7.73 10.07
CA ILE A 288 -24.90 -6.46 9.53
C ILE A 288 -23.60 -6.62 8.76
N LEU A 289 -22.90 -7.75 8.88
CA LEU A 289 -21.66 -8.04 8.16
C LEU A 289 -21.93 -8.46 6.70
N PRO A 290 -20.98 -8.22 5.77
CA PRO A 290 -21.07 -8.70 4.40
C PRO A 290 -20.78 -10.21 4.32
N ARG A 291 -21.29 -10.86 3.28
CA ARG A 291 -20.92 -12.25 2.94
C ARG A 291 -19.50 -12.29 2.40
N ILE A 292 -18.73 -13.30 2.78
CA ILE A 292 -17.33 -13.49 2.38
C ILE A 292 -17.22 -14.31 1.11
N LEU A 293 -16.27 -13.95 0.26
CA LEU A 293 -15.88 -14.67 -0.95
C LEU A 293 -14.37 -14.78 -1.03
N THR A 294 -13.88 -15.84 -1.65
CA THR A 294 -12.44 -16.02 -1.91
C THR A 294 -12.06 -15.68 -3.34
N ALA A 295 -10.77 -15.43 -3.59
CA ALA A 295 -10.26 -15.18 -4.93
C ALA A 295 -10.64 -16.30 -5.89
N GLY A 296 -11.14 -15.93 -7.07
CA GLY A 296 -11.63 -16.85 -8.10
C GLY A 296 -13.15 -17.06 -8.09
N GLU A 297 -13.85 -16.64 -7.04
CA GLU A 297 -15.32 -16.63 -7.01
C GLU A 297 -15.87 -15.38 -7.72
N ARG A 298 -17.13 -15.46 -8.15
CA ARG A 298 -17.85 -14.38 -8.83
C ARG A 298 -18.66 -13.58 -7.81
N ALA A 299 -18.42 -12.29 -7.73
CA ALA A 299 -19.03 -11.40 -6.75
C ALA A 299 -20.21 -10.56 -7.28
N GLY A 300 -20.68 -10.85 -8.48
CA GLY A 300 -21.77 -10.15 -9.15
C GLY A 300 -21.36 -9.63 -10.52
N GLU A 301 -22.23 -8.78 -11.09
CA GLU A 301 -22.01 -8.14 -12.38
C GLU A 301 -22.29 -6.64 -12.29
N LEU A 302 -21.58 -5.86 -13.08
CA LEU A 302 -21.81 -4.43 -13.23
C LEU A 302 -23.24 -4.17 -13.69
N THR A 303 -24.04 -3.50 -12.87
CA THR A 303 -25.40 -3.11 -13.21
C THR A 303 -25.44 -1.90 -14.17
N GLY A 304 -26.61 -1.62 -14.75
CA GLY A 304 -26.75 -0.39 -15.55
C GLY A 304 -26.55 0.89 -14.74
N GLU A 305 -27.02 0.90 -13.48
CA GLU A 305 -26.77 2.00 -12.53
C GLU A 305 -25.28 2.11 -12.18
N GLY A 306 -24.63 0.99 -11.85
CA GLY A 306 -23.21 0.93 -11.57
C GLY A 306 -22.34 1.39 -12.74
N ALA A 307 -22.70 1.02 -13.97
CA ALA A 307 -22.01 1.51 -15.18
C ALA A 307 -22.12 3.03 -15.31
N GLY A 308 -23.31 3.60 -15.06
CA GLY A 308 -23.53 5.06 -15.06
C GLY A 308 -22.81 5.80 -13.93
N LEU A 309 -22.64 5.16 -12.74
CA LEU A 309 -21.84 5.72 -11.66
C LEU A 309 -20.36 5.80 -12.01
N LEU A 310 -19.83 4.78 -12.70
CA LEU A 310 -18.43 4.71 -13.11
C LEU A 310 -18.15 5.56 -14.35
N ASP A 311 -19.00 5.46 -15.37
CA ASP A 311 -18.87 6.15 -16.65
C ASP A 311 -20.16 6.92 -17.02
N PRO A 312 -20.30 8.19 -16.61
CA PRO A 312 -21.45 9.01 -16.96
C PRO A 312 -21.61 9.28 -18.47
N THR A 313 -20.59 9.00 -19.29
CA THR A 313 -20.70 9.13 -20.76
C THR A 313 -21.57 8.04 -21.40
N GLY A 314 -21.84 6.93 -20.65
CA GLY A 314 -22.63 5.79 -21.12
C GLY A 314 -21.89 4.90 -22.13
N CYS A 315 -20.56 5.08 -22.28
CA CYS A 315 -19.74 4.24 -23.13
C CYS A 315 -19.61 2.83 -22.53
N LEU A 316 -19.30 2.72 -21.24
CA LEU A 316 -19.14 1.44 -20.54
C LEU A 316 -20.49 0.72 -20.40
N LYS A 317 -20.53 -0.56 -20.78
CA LYS A 317 -21.76 -1.36 -20.77
C LYS A 317 -21.87 -2.21 -19.50
N ALA A 318 -23.10 -2.44 -19.05
CA ALA A 318 -23.43 -3.36 -17.96
C ALA A 318 -23.15 -4.84 -18.33
N GLY A 319 -23.24 -5.73 -17.32
CA GLY A 319 -23.06 -7.18 -17.46
C GLY A 319 -21.61 -7.63 -17.43
N ILE A 320 -20.68 -6.79 -16.99
CA ILE A 320 -19.28 -7.14 -16.76
C ILE A 320 -19.18 -7.85 -15.41
N PRO A 321 -18.61 -9.08 -15.34
CA PRO A 321 -18.42 -9.78 -14.07
C PRO A 321 -17.37 -9.11 -13.18
N LEU A 322 -17.64 -9.06 -11.87
CA LEU A 322 -16.73 -8.56 -10.85
C LEU A 322 -16.20 -9.70 -9.97
N CYS A 323 -14.90 -9.63 -9.67
CA CYS A 323 -14.29 -10.44 -8.61
C CYS A 323 -14.63 -9.86 -7.22
N PRO A 324 -14.41 -10.61 -6.12
CA PRO A 324 -14.57 -10.12 -4.77
C PRO A 324 -13.74 -8.84 -4.56
N PRO A 325 -14.32 -7.79 -3.93
CA PRO A 325 -13.58 -6.59 -3.62
C PRO A 325 -12.57 -6.86 -2.51
N GLU A 326 -11.35 -6.35 -2.66
CA GLU A 326 -10.22 -6.65 -1.78
C GLU A 326 -9.57 -5.40 -1.21
N GLY A 327 -8.80 -5.58 -0.13
CA GLY A 327 -7.98 -4.55 0.46
C GLY A 327 -6.68 -4.32 -0.31
N ASP A 328 -6.12 -3.11 -0.16
CA ASP A 328 -4.86 -2.71 -0.78
C ASP A 328 -3.68 -3.59 -0.33
N ALA A 329 -3.68 -4.11 0.89
CA ALA A 329 -2.67 -5.04 1.38
C ALA A 329 -2.71 -6.38 0.62
N GLY A 330 -3.89 -7.00 0.48
CA GLY A 330 -4.08 -8.25 -0.25
C GLY A 330 -3.76 -8.11 -1.73
N THR A 331 -4.24 -7.05 -2.38
CA THR A 331 -3.94 -6.78 -3.79
C THR A 331 -2.48 -6.42 -4.01
N GLY A 332 -1.83 -5.77 -3.04
CA GLY A 332 -0.39 -5.55 -3.02
C GLY A 332 0.41 -6.86 -2.98
N MET A 333 -0.04 -7.86 -2.19
CA MET A 333 0.56 -9.20 -2.20
C MET A 333 0.42 -9.89 -3.56
N VAL A 334 -0.73 -9.74 -4.23
CA VAL A 334 -0.95 -10.25 -5.59
C VAL A 334 -0.04 -9.55 -6.60
N ALA A 335 0.03 -8.21 -6.56
CA ALA A 335 0.87 -7.40 -7.43
C ALA A 335 2.38 -7.64 -7.24
N THR A 336 2.77 -8.21 -6.12
CA THR A 336 4.15 -8.64 -5.83
C THR A 336 4.34 -10.16 -5.92
N ASN A 337 3.30 -10.91 -6.30
CA ASN A 337 3.31 -12.39 -6.33
C ASN A 337 3.68 -13.03 -4.97
N SER A 338 3.31 -12.41 -3.84
CA SER A 338 3.69 -12.81 -2.48
C SER A 338 2.54 -13.52 -1.74
N VAL A 339 1.79 -14.37 -2.45
CA VAL A 339 0.61 -15.08 -1.92
C VAL A 339 0.86 -16.56 -1.63
N GLU A 340 2.09 -17.05 -1.85
CA GLU A 340 2.48 -18.43 -1.56
C GLU A 340 3.01 -18.54 -0.12
N VAL A 341 2.77 -19.68 0.53
CA VAL A 341 3.30 -19.96 1.87
C VAL A 341 4.84 -19.82 1.87
N SER A 342 5.40 -19.30 2.94
CA SER A 342 6.82 -18.99 3.11
C SER A 342 7.33 -17.87 2.21
N THR A 343 6.45 -17.10 1.57
CA THR A 343 6.82 -15.83 0.92
C THR A 343 6.24 -14.64 1.67
N GLY A 344 6.75 -13.47 1.40
CA GLY A 344 6.18 -12.23 1.92
C GLY A 344 6.48 -11.04 1.03
N ASN A 345 5.74 -9.95 1.23
CA ASN A 345 6.09 -8.65 0.68
C ASN A 345 6.52 -7.69 1.79
N VAL A 346 7.29 -6.70 1.40
CA VAL A 346 7.64 -5.58 2.27
C VAL A 346 7.41 -4.28 1.52
N SER A 347 6.55 -3.43 2.09
CA SER A 347 6.32 -2.07 1.63
C SER A 347 7.08 -1.12 2.53
N ALA A 348 8.07 -0.40 1.98
CA ALA A 348 8.93 0.50 2.74
C ALA A 348 8.92 1.91 2.14
N GLY A 349 8.37 2.84 2.89
CA GLY A 349 8.23 4.26 2.57
C GLY A 349 8.42 5.11 3.83
N THR A 350 7.47 6.00 4.12
CA THR A 350 7.42 6.78 5.38
C THR A 350 7.37 5.85 6.59
N SER A 351 6.52 4.82 6.52
CA SER A 351 6.46 3.65 7.40
C SER A 351 6.97 2.41 6.67
N VAL A 352 7.11 1.30 7.39
CA VAL A 352 7.43 0.01 6.77
C VAL A 352 6.54 -1.08 7.35
N PHE A 353 6.01 -1.94 6.49
CA PHE A 353 5.35 -3.16 6.93
C PHE A 353 5.80 -4.36 6.09
N ALA A 354 5.83 -5.52 6.73
CA ALA A 354 6.04 -6.80 6.08
C ALA A 354 4.85 -7.71 6.32
N MET A 355 4.41 -8.39 5.28
CA MET A 355 3.32 -9.37 5.32
C MET A 355 3.89 -10.73 4.93
N LEU A 356 3.86 -11.69 5.85
CA LEU A 356 4.40 -13.04 5.67
C LEU A 356 3.25 -14.04 5.59
N VAL A 357 3.21 -14.84 4.52
CA VAL A 357 2.23 -15.93 4.40
C VAL A 357 2.67 -17.08 5.30
N LEU A 358 1.88 -17.34 6.34
CA LEU A 358 2.21 -18.28 7.38
C LEU A 358 1.93 -19.71 6.94
N ASN A 359 2.75 -20.65 7.43
CA ASN A 359 2.57 -22.09 7.23
C ASN A 359 1.84 -22.78 8.38
N LYS A 360 1.51 -22.04 9.42
CA LYS A 360 0.77 -22.50 10.61
C LYS A 360 0.14 -21.31 11.34
N GLU A 361 -0.80 -21.57 12.22
CA GLU A 361 -1.30 -20.60 13.19
C GLU A 361 -0.22 -20.25 14.23
N LEU A 362 -0.31 -19.06 14.81
CA LEU A 362 0.59 -18.65 15.89
C LEU A 362 0.20 -19.35 17.20
N SER A 363 1.21 -19.66 18.04
CA SER A 363 1.01 -20.40 19.29
C SER A 363 0.32 -19.58 20.38
N ARG A 364 0.31 -18.26 20.25
CA ARG A 364 -0.32 -17.31 21.19
C ARG A 364 -0.62 -15.98 20.49
N VAL A 365 -1.37 -15.13 21.16
CA VAL A 365 -1.66 -13.76 20.73
C VAL A 365 -0.41 -12.86 20.90
N TYR A 366 -0.08 -12.13 19.85
CA TYR A 366 0.95 -11.09 19.85
C TYR A 366 0.32 -9.76 19.42
N HIS A 367 0.20 -8.81 20.34
CA HIS A 367 -0.46 -7.51 20.07
C HIS A 367 0.26 -6.62 19.05
N VAL A 368 1.48 -6.98 18.67
CA VAL A 368 2.28 -6.27 17.65
C VAL A 368 2.27 -6.98 16.30
N ILE A 369 1.55 -8.09 16.18
CA ILE A 369 1.37 -8.83 14.93
C ILE A 369 -0.11 -8.78 14.58
N ASP A 370 -0.42 -8.21 13.43
CA ASP A 370 -1.78 -8.28 12.91
C ASP A 370 -1.96 -9.57 12.09
N LEU A 371 -3.07 -10.25 12.33
CA LEU A 371 -3.43 -11.45 11.60
C LEU A 371 -4.49 -11.10 10.56
N VAL A 372 -4.11 -11.21 9.30
CA VAL A 372 -4.98 -11.02 8.13
C VAL A 372 -4.87 -12.21 7.20
N THR A 373 -5.48 -12.17 6.01
CA THR A 373 -5.39 -13.25 5.04
C THR A 373 -4.95 -12.77 3.66
N THR A 374 -4.42 -13.70 2.87
CA THR A 374 -4.31 -13.51 1.41
C THR A 374 -5.70 -13.55 0.77
N PRO A 375 -5.90 -13.02 -0.45
CA PRO A 375 -7.18 -13.12 -1.16
C PRO A 375 -7.68 -14.55 -1.42
N ASP A 376 -6.80 -15.56 -1.36
CA ASP A 376 -7.16 -16.99 -1.46
C ASP A 376 -7.24 -17.69 -0.08
N GLY A 377 -7.28 -16.91 1.02
CA GLY A 377 -7.63 -17.38 2.36
C GLY A 377 -6.49 -17.96 3.19
N LYS A 378 -5.21 -17.75 2.83
CA LYS A 378 -4.08 -18.18 3.66
C LYS A 378 -3.80 -17.14 4.75
N LEU A 379 -3.44 -17.63 5.94
CA LEU A 379 -3.10 -16.77 7.06
C LEU A 379 -1.84 -15.95 6.80
N VAL A 380 -1.88 -14.70 7.15
CA VAL A 380 -0.77 -13.74 7.01
C VAL A 380 -0.49 -13.07 8.34
N GLY A 381 0.76 -13.09 8.75
CA GLY A 381 1.25 -12.26 9.87
C GLY A 381 1.81 -10.95 9.32
N MET A 382 1.25 -9.83 9.72
CA MET A 382 1.71 -8.51 9.34
C MET A 382 2.43 -7.84 10.51
N VAL A 383 3.65 -7.37 10.24
CA VAL A 383 4.45 -6.53 11.13
C VAL A 383 4.46 -5.12 10.56
N HIS A 384 4.00 -4.14 11.29
CA HIS A 384 3.97 -2.74 10.86
C HIS A 384 4.81 -1.87 11.80
N SER A 385 5.76 -1.11 11.27
CA SER A 385 6.53 -0.08 11.98
C SER A 385 6.15 1.30 11.48
N ASN A 386 5.88 2.21 12.39
CA ASN A 386 5.42 3.57 12.07
C ASN A 386 6.50 4.43 11.41
N ASN A 387 7.77 4.10 11.64
CA ASN A 387 8.90 4.90 11.22
C ASN A 387 9.82 4.12 10.27
N CYS A 388 10.15 4.72 9.11
CA CYS A 388 11.12 4.15 8.17
C CYS A 388 11.98 5.25 7.55
N THR A 389 11.61 5.80 6.38
CA THR A 389 12.51 6.72 5.63
C THR A 389 12.42 8.19 6.05
N SER A 390 11.47 8.59 6.89
CA SER A 390 11.21 10.01 7.19
C SER A 390 12.41 10.72 7.79
N ASP A 391 13.08 10.11 8.79
CA ASP A 391 14.26 10.68 9.42
C ASP A 391 15.46 10.71 8.47
N SER A 392 15.73 9.62 7.74
CA SER A 392 16.81 9.60 6.74
C SER A 392 16.58 10.62 5.62
N ASN A 393 15.33 10.85 5.20
CA ASN A 393 14.99 11.89 4.23
C ASN A 393 15.29 13.29 4.76
N ALA A 394 14.99 13.58 6.03
CA ALA A 394 15.31 14.86 6.66
C ALA A 394 16.82 15.13 6.66
N TRP A 395 17.63 14.13 6.98
CA TRP A 395 19.10 14.23 6.92
C TRP A 395 19.62 14.44 5.50
N ILE A 396 19.09 13.71 4.50
CA ILE A 396 19.47 13.89 3.09
C ILE A 396 19.14 15.31 2.64
N GLN A 397 17.97 15.84 3.00
CA GLN A 397 17.60 17.24 2.70
C GLN A 397 18.55 18.24 3.36
N LEU A 398 18.95 18.00 4.62
CA LEU A 398 19.93 18.84 5.31
C LEU A 398 21.29 18.85 4.60
N PHE A 399 21.76 17.69 4.12
CA PHE A 399 22.99 17.64 3.30
C PHE A 399 22.83 18.37 1.96
N GLY A 400 21.64 18.36 1.37
CA GLY A 400 21.32 19.15 0.18
C GLY A 400 21.44 20.66 0.44
N GLN A 401 20.89 21.14 1.56
CA GLN A 401 21.03 22.54 1.99
C GLN A 401 22.48 22.91 2.27
N ALA A 402 23.26 22.02 2.88
CA ALA A 402 24.70 22.24 3.09
C ALA A 402 25.44 22.34 1.76
N ALA A 403 25.16 21.46 0.79
CA ALA A 403 25.76 21.54 -0.56
C ALA A 403 25.42 22.88 -1.25
N GLU A 404 24.16 23.32 -1.16
CA GLU A 404 23.70 24.58 -1.71
C GLU A 404 24.43 25.79 -1.07
N ALA A 405 24.63 25.75 0.25
CA ALA A 405 25.38 26.77 0.98
C ALA A 405 26.85 26.87 0.51
N PHE A 406 27.45 25.79 -0.01
CA PHE A 406 28.76 25.76 -0.66
C PHE A 406 28.69 26.04 -2.18
N GLY A 407 27.54 26.44 -2.72
CA GLY A 407 27.36 26.78 -4.13
C GLY A 407 27.14 25.57 -5.05
N LEU A 408 26.93 24.37 -4.51
CA LEU A 408 26.67 23.14 -5.27
C LEU A 408 25.16 22.93 -5.40
N LYS A 409 24.62 23.02 -6.63
CA LYS A 409 23.21 22.70 -6.90
C LYS A 409 23.12 21.26 -7.38
N LEU A 410 22.63 20.38 -6.50
CA LEU A 410 22.38 18.96 -6.80
C LEU A 410 20.89 18.74 -7.04
N SER A 411 20.54 17.95 -8.05
CA SER A 411 19.16 17.47 -8.19
C SER A 411 18.84 16.44 -7.11
N ALA A 412 17.56 16.34 -6.71
CA ALA A 412 17.16 15.39 -5.69
C ALA A 412 17.57 13.93 -6.01
N PRO A 413 17.39 13.39 -7.23
CA PRO A 413 17.87 12.03 -7.54
C PRO A 413 19.38 11.87 -7.31
N VAL A 414 20.21 12.79 -7.79
CA VAL A 414 21.67 12.72 -7.61
C VAL A 414 22.05 12.74 -6.13
N LEU A 415 21.41 13.60 -5.33
CA LEU A 415 21.66 13.70 -3.89
C LEU A 415 21.31 12.39 -3.17
N TYR A 416 20.11 11.85 -3.44
CA TYR A 416 19.63 10.60 -2.84
C TYR A 416 20.50 9.42 -3.24
N ASP A 417 20.74 9.20 -4.52
CA ASP A 417 21.52 8.06 -5.00
C ASP A 417 22.94 8.11 -4.45
N THR A 418 23.61 9.28 -4.49
CA THR A 418 24.97 9.43 -3.98
C THR A 418 25.07 9.09 -2.49
N LEU A 419 24.18 9.61 -1.64
CA LEU A 419 24.24 9.40 -0.20
C LEU A 419 23.82 7.99 0.20
N LEU A 420 22.83 7.41 -0.47
CA LEU A 420 22.38 6.05 -0.21
C LEU A 420 23.42 5.02 -0.68
N GLU A 421 24.02 5.18 -1.86
CA GLU A 421 25.10 4.29 -2.33
C GLU A 421 26.34 4.37 -1.44
N LEU A 422 26.67 5.57 -0.92
CA LEU A 422 27.77 5.74 0.01
C LEU A 422 27.57 4.93 1.29
N ALA A 423 26.35 4.72 1.75
CA ALA A 423 26.04 3.89 2.91
C ALA A 423 26.55 2.44 2.77
N LEU A 424 26.62 1.89 1.54
CA LEU A 424 27.15 0.55 1.27
C LEU A 424 28.66 0.44 1.52
N GLN A 425 29.38 1.56 1.56
CA GLN A 425 30.82 1.63 1.85
C GLN A 425 31.11 1.77 3.35
N GLY A 426 30.06 1.92 4.18
CA GLY A 426 30.19 1.99 5.63
C GLY A 426 30.60 0.65 6.24
N ASP A 427 31.15 0.73 7.46
CA ASP A 427 31.44 -0.49 8.25
C ASP A 427 30.18 -1.33 8.41
N PRO A 428 30.27 -2.66 8.39
CA PRO A 428 29.11 -3.54 8.51
C PRO A 428 28.21 -3.27 9.71
N ASP A 429 28.79 -2.80 10.84
CA ASP A 429 28.06 -2.42 12.06
C ASP A 429 27.88 -0.92 12.24
N CYS A 430 28.04 -0.13 11.17
CA CYS A 430 27.98 1.34 11.17
C CYS A 430 29.06 2.02 12.02
N GLY A 431 30.22 1.37 12.26
CA GLY A 431 31.33 1.94 13.02
C GLY A 431 30.97 2.32 14.45
N GLY A 432 30.08 1.62 15.11
CA GLY A 432 29.64 1.89 16.48
C GLY A 432 28.67 3.06 16.62
N LEU A 433 28.14 3.61 15.53
CA LEU A 433 27.09 4.64 15.55
C LEU A 433 25.72 4.03 15.88
N LEU A 434 24.82 4.87 16.40
CA LEU A 434 23.44 4.50 16.70
C LEU A 434 22.51 5.66 16.32
N SER A 435 21.35 5.33 15.77
CA SER A 435 20.29 6.29 15.43
C SER A 435 18.94 5.74 15.81
N TYR A 436 18.02 6.61 16.19
CA TYR A 436 16.59 6.39 16.32
C TYR A 436 15.85 7.39 15.45
N GLY A 437 15.10 6.91 14.48
CA GLY A 437 14.29 7.75 13.59
C GLY A 437 12.83 7.86 14.05
N TYR A 438 12.57 7.86 15.35
CA TYR A 438 11.23 7.87 15.94
C TYR A 438 10.61 9.27 15.88
N ILE A 439 10.14 9.66 14.69
CA ILE A 439 9.37 10.89 14.49
C ILE A 439 7.95 10.73 15.05
N SER A 440 7.36 9.53 14.85
CA SER A 440 6.10 9.10 15.44
C SER A 440 6.38 8.08 16.55
N GLY A 441 5.40 7.78 17.38
CA GLY A 441 5.50 6.66 18.30
C GLY A 441 5.77 5.34 17.55
N GLU A 442 6.34 4.35 18.26
CA GLU A 442 6.68 3.04 17.71
C GLU A 442 6.17 1.93 18.63
N HIS A 443 5.00 1.40 18.31
CA HIS A 443 4.29 0.44 19.18
C HIS A 443 5.05 -0.88 19.35
N ILE A 444 5.83 -1.32 18.34
CA ILE A 444 6.64 -2.56 18.43
C ILE A 444 7.65 -2.47 19.57
N THR A 445 8.19 -1.30 19.85
CA THR A 445 9.16 -1.07 20.92
C THR A 445 8.57 -0.33 22.14
N GLY A 446 7.24 -0.13 22.15
CA GLY A 446 6.48 0.40 23.28
C GLY A 446 6.64 1.91 23.50
N PHE A 447 6.67 2.69 22.42
CA PHE A 447 6.72 4.15 22.45
C PHE A 447 5.44 4.75 21.89
N SER A 448 4.76 5.62 22.63
CA SER A 448 3.60 6.41 22.17
C SER A 448 4.02 7.63 21.35
N GLU A 449 5.21 8.16 21.60
CA GLU A 449 5.86 9.26 20.88
C GLU A 449 7.36 9.00 20.81
N GLY A 450 8.12 9.78 20.02
CA GLY A 450 9.56 9.61 19.89
C GLY A 450 10.31 10.94 19.81
N ARG A 451 11.64 10.82 19.97
CA ARG A 451 12.59 11.93 19.75
C ARG A 451 13.70 11.43 18.85
N PRO A 452 13.74 11.81 17.58
CA PRO A 452 14.82 11.39 16.69
C PRO A 452 16.17 11.69 17.30
N LEU A 453 17.00 10.65 17.50
CA LEU A 453 18.30 10.75 18.17
C LEU A 453 19.41 10.17 17.32
N PHE A 454 20.57 10.83 17.39
CA PHE A 454 21.83 10.30 16.88
C PHE A 454 22.84 10.21 18.03
N VAL A 455 23.39 9.01 18.27
CA VAL A 455 24.29 8.72 19.40
C VAL A 455 25.61 8.17 18.89
N ARG A 456 26.71 8.68 19.42
CA ARG A 456 28.07 8.18 19.18
C ARG A 456 28.91 8.20 20.44
N SER A 457 29.88 7.31 20.54
CA SER A 457 30.91 7.32 21.56
C SER A 457 32.21 7.97 21.02
N SER A 458 33.20 8.19 21.88
CA SER A 458 34.54 8.64 21.49
C SER A 458 35.29 7.65 20.61
N GLN A 459 34.86 6.37 20.60
CA GLN A 459 35.48 5.30 19.81
C GLN A 459 34.73 5.02 18.49
N SER A 460 33.56 5.65 18.27
CA SER A 460 32.80 5.46 17.04
C SER A 460 33.52 6.02 15.82
N ARG A 461 33.52 5.30 14.72
CA ARG A 461 34.03 5.79 13.42
C ARG A 461 32.98 6.66 12.77
N PHE A 462 33.08 7.97 13.00
CA PHE A 462 32.13 8.95 12.48
C PHE A 462 32.51 9.40 11.07
N THR A 463 32.01 8.67 10.07
CA THR A 463 32.13 8.97 8.63
C THR A 463 30.73 9.13 8.03
N LEU A 464 30.62 9.83 6.91
CA LEU A 464 29.33 10.00 6.21
C LEU A 464 28.75 8.65 5.77
N ALA A 465 29.58 7.72 5.33
CA ALA A 465 29.16 6.36 4.97
C ALA A 465 28.54 5.61 6.16
N ASN A 466 29.20 5.63 7.33
CA ASN A 466 28.67 5.01 8.55
C ASN A 466 27.42 5.71 9.06
N PHE A 467 27.36 7.03 8.95
CA PHE A 467 26.20 7.83 9.33
C PHE A 467 24.97 7.43 8.49
N MET A 468 25.08 7.43 7.18
CA MET A 468 23.97 7.05 6.28
C MET A 468 23.53 5.60 6.49
N ARG A 469 24.49 4.69 6.68
CA ARG A 469 24.20 3.28 6.95
C ARG A 469 23.47 3.09 8.29
N ALA A 470 23.84 3.85 9.33
CA ALA A 470 23.17 3.79 10.63
C ALA A 470 21.70 4.20 10.55
N HIS A 471 21.37 5.24 9.76
CA HIS A 471 19.99 5.64 9.54
C HIS A 471 19.19 4.61 8.76
N LEU A 472 19.77 3.98 7.73
CA LEU A 472 19.11 2.89 6.99
C LEU A 472 18.87 1.66 7.85
N PHE A 473 19.81 1.28 8.72
CA PHE A 473 19.64 0.16 9.64
C PHE A 473 18.61 0.48 10.72
N SER A 474 18.66 1.68 11.29
CA SER A 474 17.68 2.15 12.28
C SER A 474 16.24 2.07 11.76
N ALA A 475 16.02 2.47 10.50
CA ALA A 475 14.72 2.43 9.84
C ALA A 475 14.08 1.02 9.80
N LEU A 476 14.88 -0.04 9.95
CA LEU A 476 14.43 -1.44 9.86
C LEU A 476 14.45 -2.18 11.21
N CYS A 477 14.97 -1.57 12.29
CA CYS A 477 15.12 -2.26 13.58
C CYS A 477 13.77 -2.62 14.22
N ALA A 478 12.79 -1.73 14.19
CA ALA A 478 11.45 -2.03 14.73
C ALA A 478 10.78 -3.15 13.91
N LEU A 479 10.84 -3.08 12.58
CA LEU A 479 10.37 -4.16 11.70
C LEU A 479 11.05 -5.50 12.06
N ARG A 480 12.39 -5.51 12.21
CA ARG A 480 13.13 -6.71 12.56
C ARG A 480 12.72 -7.26 13.94
N THR A 481 12.38 -6.40 14.90
CA THR A 481 11.87 -6.82 16.20
C THR A 481 10.59 -7.63 16.06
N GLY A 482 9.62 -7.13 15.29
CA GLY A 482 8.38 -7.87 15.01
C GLY A 482 8.61 -9.15 14.19
N LEU A 483 9.47 -9.10 13.16
CA LEU A 483 9.82 -10.28 12.37
C LEU A 483 10.50 -11.38 13.20
N ASN A 484 11.27 -11.03 14.24
CA ASN A 484 11.86 -12.02 15.14
C ASN A 484 10.79 -12.82 15.91
N ILE A 485 9.65 -12.23 16.24
CA ILE A 485 8.52 -12.95 16.82
C ILE A 485 8.08 -14.06 15.87
N LEU A 486 7.80 -13.73 14.62
CA LEU A 486 7.33 -14.71 13.63
C LEU A 486 8.42 -15.77 13.33
N MET A 487 9.64 -15.33 13.06
CA MET A 487 10.69 -16.22 12.54
C MET A 487 11.42 -17.01 13.64
N ARG A 488 11.69 -16.40 14.80
CA ARG A 488 12.50 -17.02 15.88
C ARG A 488 11.65 -17.63 16.98
N GLU A 489 10.60 -16.92 17.46
CA GLU A 489 9.73 -17.44 18.51
C GLU A 489 8.74 -18.46 17.95
N GLU A 490 8.07 -18.12 16.86
CA GLU A 490 7.08 -18.98 16.21
C GLU A 490 7.69 -19.96 15.19
N GLY A 491 8.94 -19.77 14.77
CA GLY A 491 9.61 -20.65 13.82
C GLY A 491 8.99 -20.61 12.42
N ILE A 492 8.36 -19.49 12.04
CA ILE A 492 7.82 -19.28 10.70
C ILE A 492 8.98 -19.21 9.71
N ARG A 493 8.92 -20.04 8.67
CA ARG A 493 9.91 -20.04 7.58
C ARG A 493 9.52 -19.02 6.52
N VAL A 494 10.49 -18.22 6.09
CA VAL A 494 10.37 -17.27 4.99
C VAL A 494 11.53 -17.50 4.02
N ASP A 495 11.21 -17.84 2.78
CA ASP A 495 12.22 -18.16 1.75
C ASP A 495 12.61 -16.89 0.97
N GLU A 496 11.69 -15.95 0.78
CA GLU A 496 11.90 -14.74 -0.01
C GLU A 496 10.96 -13.60 0.44
N LEU A 497 11.51 -12.37 0.48
CA LEU A 497 10.73 -11.12 0.58
C LEU A 497 10.73 -10.37 -0.74
N ARG A 498 9.61 -9.78 -1.10
CA ARG A 498 9.45 -8.95 -2.30
C ARG A 498 9.21 -7.50 -1.90
N GLY A 499 10.23 -6.68 -2.19
CA GLY A 499 10.29 -5.29 -1.75
C GLY A 499 9.66 -4.32 -2.76
N HIS A 500 8.94 -3.32 -2.23
CA HIS A 500 8.47 -2.17 -3.00
C HIS A 500 8.41 -0.91 -2.13
N GLY A 501 8.16 0.25 -2.77
CA GLY A 501 8.08 1.53 -2.08
C GLY A 501 9.36 2.38 -2.18
N GLY A 502 9.33 3.53 -1.51
CA GLY A 502 10.36 4.57 -1.65
C GLY A 502 11.77 4.13 -1.24
N PHE A 503 11.88 3.25 -0.25
CA PHE A 503 13.14 2.67 0.22
C PHE A 503 13.92 1.90 -0.87
N PHE A 504 13.20 1.36 -1.86
CA PHE A 504 13.76 0.58 -2.95
C PHE A 504 14.00 1.38 -4.24
N LYS A 505 13.84 2.72 -4.23
CA LYS A 505 14.10 3.57 -5.41
C LYS A 505 15.57 3.55 -5.85
N THR A 506 16.50 3.28 -4.92
CA THR A 506 17.89 2.93 -5.22
C THR A 506 18.02 1.41 -5.02
N PRO A 507 17.77 0.60 -6.07
CA PRO A 507 17.42 -0.82 -5.92
C PRO A 507 18.49 -1.66 -5.23
N GLU A 508 19.77 -1.43 -5.53
CA GLU A 508 20.87 -2.20 -4.94
C GLU A 508 21.00 -1.92 -3.44
N VAL A 509 20.86 -0.66 -3.04
CA VAL A 509 20.91 -0.27 -1.62
C VAL A 509 19.73 -0.86 -0.86
N GLY A 510 18.50 -0.66 -1.36
CA GLY A 510 17.29 -1.16 -0.71
C GLY A 510 17.32 -2.67 -0.50
N ARG A 511 17.68 -3.44 -1.54
CA ARG A 511 17.79 -4.90 -1.45
C ARG A 511 18.82 -5.35 -0.44
N ARG A 512 20.05 -4.81 -0.53
CA ARG A 512 21.18 -5.21 0.31
C ARG A 512 20.94 -4.89 1.79
N ILE A 513 20.46 -3.69 2.09
CA ILE A 513 20.13 -3.27 3.46
C ILE A 513 18.97 -4.08 4.04
N MET A 514 17.90 -4.29 3.27
CA MET A 514 16.75 -5.10 3.72
C MET A 514 17.14 -6.55 3.93
N ALA A 515 17.90 -7.16 3.02
CA ALA A 515 18.38 -8.53 3.17
C ALA A 515 19.27 -8.69 4.41
N ALA A 516 20.20 -7.76 4.65
CA ALA A 516 21.04 -7.75 5.86
C ALA A 516 20.20 -7.62 7.14
N ALA A 517 19.19 -6.74 7.13
CA ALA A 517 18.34 -6.49 8.30
C ALA A 517 17.40 -7.65 8.61
N THR A 518 16.84 -8.31 7.60
CA THR A 518 15.85 -9.38 7.80
C THR A 518 16.49 -10.77 7.87
N GLY A 519 17.66 -10.95 7.26
CA GLY A 519 18.28 -12.26 7.09
C GLY A 519 17.61 -13.11 5.99
N ILE A 520 16.74 -12.50 5.15
CA ILE A 520 15.94 -13.15 4.12
C ILE A 520 16.38 -12.64 2.75
N PRO A 521 16.43 -13.49 1.70
CA PRO A 521 16.64 -13.02 0.33
C PRO A 521 15.57 -12.03 -0.11
N VAL A 522 15.97 -10.92 -0.78
CA VAL A 522 15.07 -9.85 -1.20
C VAL A 522 15.07 -9.68 -2.71
N ALA A 523 13.90 -9.78 -3.34
CA ALA A 523 13.65 -9.43 -4.73
C ALA A 523 12.92 -8.09 -4.84
N ILE A 524 13.10 -7.37 -5.95
CA ILE A 524 12.34 -6.16 -6.30
C ILE A 524 11.68 -6.41 -7.65
N LEU A 525 10.45 -5.97 -7.78
CA LEU A 525 9.67 -6.06 -9.01
C LEU A 525 9.74 -4.74 -9.80
N GLU A 526 10.04 -4.80 -11.08
CA GLU A 526 10.05 -3.62 -11.97
C GLU A 526 8.65 -2.99 -12.11
N THR A 527 7.59 -3.78 -11.93
CA THR A 527 6.18 -3.37 -12.08
C THR A 527 5.54 -2.79 -10.81
N SER A 528 6.31 -2.60 -9.74
CA SER A 528 5.81 -2.12 -8.43
C SER A 528 5.12 -0.73 -8.47
N GLY A 529 5.20 0.00 -9.58
CA GLY A 529 4.54 1.29 -9.79
C GLY A 529 3.02 1.24 -9.99
N GLU A 530 2.46 0.07 -10.38
CA GLU A 530 1.03 -0.06 -10.68
C GLU A 530 0.18 -0.51 -9.46
N GLY A 531 0.81 -1.03 -8.41
CA GLY A 531 0.22 -1.26 -7.10
C GLY A 531 -1.00 -2.17 -7.07
N GLY A 532 -1.91 -1.90 -6.13
CA GLY A 532 -3.11 -2.69 -5.90
C GLY A 532 -4.12 -2.65 -7.04
N ALA A 533 -4.14 -1.60 -7.88
CA ALA A 533 -4.98 -1.55 -9.07
C ALA A 533 -4.64 -2.67 -10.08
N TRP A 534 -3.34 -2.94 -10.27
CA TRP A 534 -2.91 -4.10 -11.06
C TRP A 534 -3.21 -5.42 -10.33
N GLY A 535 -2.99 -5.49 -9.03
CA GLY A 535 -3.29 -6.67 -8.22
C GLY A 535 -4.75 -7.09 -8.30
N ILE A 536 -5.70 -6.14 -8.20
CA ILE A 536 -7.13 -6.46 -8.33
C ILE A 536 -7.51 -6.80 -9.78
N ALA A 537 -6.86 -6.22 -10.79
CA ALA A 537 -7.05 -6.64 -12.17
C ALA A 537 -6.58 -8.10 -12.39
N LEU A 538 -5.47 -8.50 -11.75
CA LEU A 538 -5.00 -9.89 -11.76
C LEU A 538 -5.99 -10.83 -11.07
N LEU A 539 -6.60 -10.43 -9.94
CA LEU A 539 -7.65 -11.21 -9.27
C LEU A 539 -8.91 -11.33 -10.13
N ALA A 540 -9.31 -10.26 -10.80
CA ALA A 540 -10.43 -10.31 -11.74
C ALA A 540 -10.11 -11.21 -12.95
N SER A 541 -8.87 -11.20 -13.45
CA SER A 541 -8.42 -12.12 -14.48
C SER A 541 -8.38 -13.58 -13.99
N TYR A 542 -7.94 -13.78 -12.76
CA TYR A 542 -7.96 -15.10 -12.10
C TYR A 542 -9.38 -15.68 -11.97
N MET A 543 -10.37 -14.85 -11.65
CA MET A 543 -11.78 -15.26 -11.60
C MET A 543 -12.27 -15.85 -12.93
N VAL A 544 -11.88 -15.27 -14.06
CA VAL A 544 -12.33 -15.70 -15.41
C VAL A 544 -11.28 -16.56 -16.14
N ARG A 545 -10.36 -17.19 -15.40
CA ARG A 545 -9.34 -18.10 -15.97
C ARG A 545 -9.96 -19.31 -16.66
N GLU A 546 -9.29 -19.82 -17.68
CA GLU A 546 -9.77 -20.99 -18.45
C GLU A 546 -9.77 -22.28 -17.62
N ASN A 547 -8.71 -22.50 -16.83
CA ASN A 547 -8.57 -23.68 -15.99
C ASN A 547 -8.94 -23.34 -14.53
N ALA A 548 -10.15 -23.69 -14.12
CA ALA A 548 -10.66 -23.46 -12.77
C ALA A 548 -9.85 -24.18 -11.66
N GLY A 549 -9.13 -25.24 -11.97
CA GLY A 549 -8.28 -25.98 -11.03
C GLY A 549 -6.94 -25.33 -10.73
N THR A 550 -6.57 -24.24 -11.45
CA THR A 550 -5.31 -23.53 -11.19
C THR A 550 -5.44 -22.70 -9.91
N SER A 551 -4.54 -22.90 -8.94
CA SER A 551 -4.47 -22.08 -7.72
C SER A 551 -4.01 -20.66 -8.02
N LEU A 552 -4.26 -19.70 -7.13
CA LEU A 552 -3.81 -18.31 -7.30
C LEU A 552 -2.29 -18.21 -7.48
N PRO A 553 -1.43 -18.84 -6.64
CA PRO A 553 0.02 -18.84 -6.90
C PRO A 553 0.38 -19.45 -8.24
N GLY A 554 -0.26 -20.56 -8.64
CA GLY A 554 -0.06 -21.21 -9.94
C GLY A 554 -0.42 -20.34 -11.13
N PHE A 555 -1.46 -19.50 -11.00
CA PHE A 555 -1.87 -18.50 -12.00
C PHE A 555 -0.85 -17.35 -12.09
N LEU A 556 -0.36 -16.85 -10.97
CA LEU A 556 0.54 -15.70 -10.92
C LEU A 556 1.97 -16.06 -11.39
N LYS A 557 2.45 -17.25 -11.06
CA LYS A 557 3.83 -17.69 -11.35
C LYS A 557 4.31 -17.44 -12.79
N PRO A 558 3.57 -17.81 -13.85
CA PRO A 558 3.99 -17.54 -15.23
C PRO A 558 3.96 -16.04 -15.59
N ILE A 559 3.06 -15.26 -15.00
CA ILE A 559 2.95 -13.81 -15.24
C ILE A 559 4.22 -13.10 -14.76
N PHE A 560 4.71 -13.49 -13.59
CA PHE A 560 5.88 -12.88 -12.95
C PHE A 560 7.21 -13.51 -13.36
N ALA A 561 7.23 -14.62 -14.10
CA ALA A 561 8.46 -15.35 -14.44
C ALA A 561 9.52 -14.50 -15.17
N LYS A 562 9.10 -13.44 -15.87
CA LYS A 562 10.00 -12.54 -16.63
C LYS A 562 10.34 -11.24 -15.90
N SER A 563 9.54 -10.85 -14.89
CA SER A 563 9.64 -9.56 -14.18
C SER A 563 10.24 -9.68 -12.77
N LEU A 564 10.36 -10.90 -12.25
CA LEU A 564 11.09 -11.19 -11.01
C LEU A 564 12.59 -11.11 -11.28
N GLY A 565 13.22 -10.03 -10.82
CA GLY A 565 14.68 -10.01 -10.67
C GLY A 565 15.13 -11.11 -9.71
N ALA A 566 16.36 -11.62 -9.87
CA ALA A 566 16.91 -12.59 -8.92
C ALA A 566 16.92 -12.01 -7.50
N ALA A 567 16.43 -12.78 -6.52
CA ALA A 567 16.49 -12.39 -5.12
C ALA A 567 17.97 -12.27 -4.69
N LEU A 568 18.28 -11.16 -4.02
CA LEU A 568 19.60 -10.91 -3.44
C LEU A 568 19.67 -11.56 -2.06
N ALA A 569 20.52 -12.56 -1.89
CA ALA A 569 20.77 -13.16 -0.60
C ALA A 569 21.47 -12.18 0.36
N PRO A 570 21.27 -12.31 1.69
CA PRO A 570 21.99 -11.50 2.67
C PRO A 570 23.51 -11.69 2.54
N ASP A 571 24.27 -10.60 2.44
CA ASP A 571 25.72 -10.64 2.59
C ASP A 571 26.08 -11.04 4.02
N PRO A 572 26.93 -12.05 4.28
CA PRO A 572 27.22 -12.51 5.63
C PRO A 572 27.87 -11.44 6.53
N ALA A 573 28.70 -10.56 5.97
CA ALA A 573 29.36 -9.51 6.74
C ALA A 573 28.35 -8.40 7.13
N ASP A 574 27.47 -8.04 6.20
CA ASP A 574 26.42 -7.05 6.42
C ASP A 574 25.38 -7.59 7.43
N ALA A 575 24.98 -8.85 7.32
CA ALA A 575 24.03 -9.47 8.25
C ALA A 575 24.61 -9.56 9.66
N ALA A 576 25.87 -10.01 9.81
CA ALA A 576 26.54 -10.01 11.11
C ALA A 576 26.75 -8.59 11.66
N GLY A 577 26.98 -7.60 10.78
CA GLY A 577 27.07 -6.19 11.13
C GLY A 577 25.74 -5.63 11.62
N PHE A 578 24.65 -5.98 10.95
CA PHE A 578 23.31 -5.60 11.37
C PHE A 578 22.95 -6.19 12.74
N GLU A 579 23.24 -7.46 13.01
CA GLU A 579 22.97 -8.06 14.34
C GLU A 579 23.70 -7.28 15.46
N ARG A 580 24.98 -6.88 15.26
CA ARG A 580 25.70 -6.03 16.26
C ARG A 580 25.07 -4.64 16.41
N PHE A 581 24.60 -4.04 15.30
CA PHE A 581 23.86 -2.77 15.34
C PHE A 581 22.52 -2.95 16.07
N PHE A 582 21.79 -4.00 15.79
CA PHE A 582 20.49 -4.33 16.37
C PHE A 582 20.56 -4.58 17.88
N GLU A 583 21.59 -5.29 18.36
CA GLU A 583 21.85 -5.44 19.79
C GLU A 583 22.09 -4.08 20.47
N ARG A 584 22.89 -3.22 19.82
CA ARG A 584 23.17 -1.86 20.31
C ARG A 584 21.91 -1.00 20.32
N TYR A 585 21.08 -1.12 19.28
CA TYR A 585 19.79 -0.46 19.18
C TYR A 585 18.87 -0.83 20.36
N HIS A 586 18.71 -2.11 20.65
CA HIS A 586 17.88 -2.55 21.79
C HIS A 586 18.42 -2.07 23.14
N LYS A 587 19.72 -2.13 23.37
CA LYS A 587 20.34 -1.61 24.59
C LYS A 587 20.14 -0.08 24.72
N GLY A 588 20.14 0.63 23.63
CA GLY A 588 20.00 2.08 23.58
C GLY A 588 18.55 2.59 23.66
N LEU A 589 17.51 1.73 23.61
CA LEU A 589 16.11 2.17 23.77
C LEU A 589 15.87 2.91 25.09
N ALA A 590 16.69 2.64 26.13
CA ALA A 590 16.63 3.38 27.38
C ALA A 590 16.99 4.87 27.21
N VAL A 591 17.87 5.21 26.26
CA VAL A 591 18.23 6.59 25.93
C VAL A 591 17.05 7.31 25.26
N GLU A 592 16.39 6.63 24.32
CA GLU A 592 15.17 7.16 23.68
C GLU A 592 14.05 7.38 24.71
N ARG A 593 13.83 6.43 25.66
CA ARG A 593 12.87 6.62 26.76
C ARG A 593 13.20 7.83 27.62
N ALA A 594 14.47 8.02 27.96
CA ALA A 594 14.91 9.19 28.72
C ALA A 594 14.71 10.49 27.94
N ALA A 595 14.94 10.51 26.63
CA ALA A 595 14.70 11.66 25.77
C ALA A 595 13.21 12.02 25.71
N VAL A 596 12.33 11.04 25.48
CA VAL A 596 10.87 11.24 25.49
C VAL A 596 10.39 11.79 26.83
N ALA A 597 10.92 11.25 27.95
CA ALA A 597 10.52 11.70 29.28
C ALA A 597 11.04 13.10 29.66
N SER A 598 12.12 13.57 29.03
CA SER A 598 12.83 14.79 29.44
C SER A 598 12.70 15.96 28.46
N LEU A 599 12.41 15.69 27.19
CA LEU A 599 12.32 16.70 26.15
C LEU A 599 10.86 16.86 25.69
N PRO A 600 10.36 18.11 25.57
CA PRO A 600 8.98 18.37 25.11
C PRO A 600 8.77 17.94 23.65
#